data_703e6342fbc803072155e71c51c265c9
#
_entry.id   703e6342fbc803072155e71c51c265c9
#
_cell.length_a   1.000
_cell.length_b   1.000
_cell.length_c   1.000
_cell.angle_alpha   90.00
_cell.angle_beta   90.00
_cell.angle_gamma   90.00
#
_symmetry.space_group_name_H-M   'P 1'
#
loop_
_entity.id
_entity.type
_entity.pdbx_description
1 polymer ?
#
loop_
_entity_poly.entity_id
_entity_poly.type
_entity_poly.pdbx_seq_one_letter_code
_entity_poly.pdbx_strand_id
1 'polypeptide(L)'
;MTKHIHGGDVYKYDHCLDFSANCNPLGTPQSVKQAIIDSVEDLSDYPRVGCGPLKEAIADYEHTKKEYLICGNGAADLIFSLSRALNPKKALLPAPTFAEYEQALVSVGCEISRYYLKEENDFCIQKDYPDVLKREKPDIIFLCNPNNPTGITISQDLLEEI
;
A
#
# COMPACT_ATOMS: atom_id res chain seq x y z
N MET A 1 -18.64 8.38 10.96
CA MET A 1 -17.52 7.51 10.58
C MET A 1 -18.06 6.44 9.65
N THR A 2 -17.71 6.48 8.40
CA THR A 2 -18.01 5.40 7.44
C THR A 2 -17.27 4.15 7.90
N LYS A 3 -18.01 3.06 8.11
CA LYS A 3 -17.43 1.78 8.51
C LYS A 3 -16.70 1.21 7.29
N HIS A 4 -15.37 1.31 7.27
CA HIS A 4 -14.59 0.67 6.24
C HIS A 4 -14.70 -0.86 6.40
N ILE A 5 -15.15 -1.51 5.34
CA ILE A 5 -15.26 -2.98 5.30
C ILE A 5 -14.05 -3.47 4.50
N HIS A 6 -13.15 -4.19 5.18
CA HIS A 6 -12.07 -4.92 4.50
C HIS A 6 -12.62 -6.18 3.85
N GLY A 7 -12.08 -6.53 2.69
CA GLY A 7 -12.29 -7.83 2.08
C GLY A 7 -11.61 -8.96 2.86
N GLY A 8 -11.84 -10.21 2.45
CA GLY A 8 -11.19 -11.39 3.02
C GLY A 8 -11.87 -11.97 4.28
N ASP A 9 -12.99 -11.40 4.77
CA ASP A 9 -13.76 -11.96 5.88
C ASP A 9 -14.67 -13.10 5.39
N VAL A 10 -14.03 -14.17 4.91
CA VAL A 10 -14.71 -15.34 4.35
C VAL A 10 -15.44 -16.19 5.40
N TYR A 11 -15.12 -15.99 6.67
CA TYR A 11 -15.70 -16.78 7.79
C TYR A 11 -17.19 -16.51 8.01
N LYS A 12 -17.74 -15.47 7.39
CA LYS A 12 -19.17 -15.12 7.46
C LYS A 12 -20.02 -15.82 6.39
N TYR A 13 -19.37 -16.48 5.44
CA TYR A 13 -20.03 -17.03 4.27
C TYR A 13 -19.65 -18.49 4.06
N ASP A 14 -20.62 -19.38 4.01
CA ASP A 14 -20.40 -20.78 3.63
C ASP A 14 -20.29 -20.90 2.10
N HIS A 15 -19.23 -21.56 1.62
CA HIS A 15 -19.04 -21.92 0.21
C HIS A 15 -19.03 -20.74 -0.78
N CYS A 16 -18.44 -19.61 -0.41
CA CYS A 16 -18.28 -18.48 -1.33
C CYS A 16 -16.97 -18.56 -2.13
N LEU A 17 -16.99 -17.99 -3.35
CA LEU A 17 -15.79 -17.64 -4.06
C LEU A 17 -15.38 -16.23 -3.64
N ASP A 18 -14.20 -16.09 -3.02
CA ASP A 18 -13.74 -14.81 -2.51
C ASP A 18 -12.99 -14.02 -3.59
N PHE A 19 -13.59 -12.89 -4.03
CA PHE A 19 -12.99 -11.89 -4.90
C PHE A 19 -12.75 -10.56 -4.16
N SER A 20 -12.89 -10.54 -2.84
CA SER A 20 -12.80 -9.34 -2.03
C SER A 20 -11.37 -9.05 -1.52
N ALA A 21 -10.44 -9.99 -1.70
CA ALA A 21 -9.05 -9.85 -1.29
C ALA A 21 -8.10 -10.40 -2.36
N ASN A 22 -6.96 -9.71 -2.57
CA ASN A 22 -5.93 -10.08 -3.54
C ASN A 22 -4.99 -11.15 -2.95
N CYS A 23 -5.52 -12.35 -2.71
CA CYS A 23 -4.75 -13.49 -2.23
C CYS A 23 -4.30 -14.38 -3.40
N ASN A 24 -3.15 -15.04 -3.25
CA ASN A 24 -2.69 -16.02 -4.22
C ASN A 24 -3.66 -17.23 -4.25
N PRO A 25 -4.37 -17.48 -5.37
CA PRO A 25 -5.34 -18.58 -5.45
C PRO A 25 -4.68 -19.98 -5.37
N LEU A 26 -3.37 -20.07 -5.64
CA LEU A 26 -2.60 -21.31 -5.49
C LEU A 26 -2.14 -21.55 -4.04
N GLY A 27 -2.45 -20.61 -3.13
CA GLY A 27 -2.06 -20.66 -1.73
C GLY A 27 -0.58 -20.35 -1.50
N THR A 28 -0.10 -20.66 -0.29
CA THR A 28 1.28 -20.37 0.12
C THR A 28 2.26 -21.33 -0.56
N PRO A 29 3.32 -20.84 -1.22
CA PRO A 29 4.36 -21.70 -1.81
C PRO A 29 5.01 -22.65 -0.78
N GLN A 30 5.39 -23.84 -1.22
CA GLN A 30 5.98 -24.83 -0.33
C GLN A 30 7.29 -24.36 0.31
N SER A 31 8.13 -23.60 -0.42
CA SER A 31 9.35 -23.00 0.11
C SER A 31 9.08 -22.03 1.26
N VAL A 32 8.01 -21.25 1.18
CA VAL A 32 7.60 -20.33 2.26
C VAL A 32 7.13 -21.09 3.48
N LYS A 33 6.30 -22.16 3.28
CA LYS A 33 5.87 -23.03 4.38
C LYS A 33 7.06 -23.65 5.10
N GLN A 34 8.04 -24.16 4.33
CA GLN A 34 9.24 -24.77 4.92
C GLN A 34 10.06 -23.74 5.70
N ALA A 35 10.28 -22.54 5.14
CA ALA A 35 11.02 -21.48 5.84
C ALA A 35 10.34 -21.08 7.17
N ILE A 36 8.99 -21.05 7.22
CA ILE A 36 8.26 -20.81 8.47
C ILE A 36 8.51 -21.93 9.48
N ILE A 37 8.45 -23.20 9.05
CA ILE A 37 8.70 -24.37 9.91
C ILE A 37 10.13 -24.31 10.46
N ASP A 38 11.11 -24.04 9.61
CA ASP A 38 12.53 -23.99 9.99
C ASP A 38 12.83 -22.85 10.98
N SER A 39 12.04 -21.76 10.95
CA SER A 39 12.19 -20.61 11.86
C SER A 39 11.48 -20.75 13.20
N VAL A 40 10.76 -21.84 13.45
CA VAL A 40 9.99 -22.02 14.71
C VAL A 40 10.91 -22.03 15.94
N GLU A 41 12.10 -22.61 15.84
CA GLU A 41 13.06 -22.64 16.94
C GLU A 41 13.59 -21.24 17.30
N ASP A 42 13.60 -20.30 16.36
CA ASP A 42 14.04 -18.91 16.56
C ASP A 42 13.00 -18.07 17.33
N LEU A 43 11.76 -18.58 17.53
CA LEU A 43 10.70 -17.86 18.25
C LEU A 43 11.01 -17.60 19.74
N SER A 44 11.98 -18.32 20.30
CA SER A 44 12.47 -18.06 21.67
C SER A 44 13.31 -16.79 21.76
N ASP A 45 13.82 -16.29 20.65
CA ASP A 45 14.70 -15.15 20.61
C ASP A 45 13.90 -13.83 20.44
N TYR A 46 14.42 -12.75 21.02
CA TYR A 46 13.86 -11.44 20.80
C TYR A 46 14.08 -11.00 19.35
N PRO A 47 13.05 -10.42 18.66
CA PRO A 47 13.20 -9.98 17.28
C PRO A 47 14.36 -9.01 17.08
N ARG A 48 15.14 -9.21 16.03
CA ARG A 48 16.29 -8.34 15.70
C ARG A 48 15.84 -6.94 15.36
N VAL A 49 16.36 -5.94 16.07
CA VAL A 49 16.09 -4.53 15.80
C VAL A 49 16.58 -4.16 14.41
N GLY A 50 15.71 -3.47 13.63
CA GLY A 50 16.07 -2.90 12.33
C GLY A 50 16.05 -3.88 11.15
N CYS A 51 15.65 -5.16 11.34
CA CYS A 51 15.44 -6.15 10.29
C CYS A 51 16.64 -6.32 9.33
N GLY A 52 17.90 -6.30 9.86
CA GLY A 52 19.13 -6.30 9.04
C GLY A 52 19.15 -7.37 7.95
N PRO A 53 19.07 -8.68 8.28
CA PRO A 53 19.11 -9.77 7.30
C PRO A 53 17.99 -9.69 6.24
N LEU A 54 16.76 -9.28 6.64
CA LEU A 54 15.65 -9.10 5.72
C LEU A 54 15.94 -7.95 4.74
N LYS A 55 16.44 -6.82 5.23
CA LYS A 55 16.81 -5.68 4.37
C LYS A 55 17.94 -6.02 3.41
N GLU A 56 18.90 -6.82 3.82
CA GLU A 56 19.98 -7.32 2.95
C GLU A 56 19.40 -8.19 1.82
N ALA A 57 18.56 -9.15 2.16
CA ALA A 57 17.93 -10.01 1.16
C ALA A 57 17.04 -9.25 0.17
N ILE A 58 16.27 -8.26 0.65
CA ILE A 58 15.46 -7.39 -0.22
C ILE A 58 16.37 -6.50 -1.08
N ALA A 59 17.42 -5.92 -0.52
CA ALA A 59 18.35 -5.07 -1.26
C ALA A 59 19.03 -5.82 -2.41
N ASP A 60 19.45 -7.06 -2.17
CA ASP A 60 20.06 -7.93 -3.18
C ASP A 60 19.04 -8.27 -4.29
N TYR A 61 17.80 -8.61 -3.92
CA TYR A 61 16.74 -8.94 -4.86
C TYR A 61 16.30 -7.75 -5.72
N GLU A 62 16.13 -6.58 -5.10
CA GLU A 62 15.67 -5.34 -5.76
C GLU A 62 16.82 -4.50 -6.34
N HIS A 63 18.08 -4.97 -6.28
CA HIS A 63 19.26 -4.26 -6.75
C HIS A 63 19.37 -2.83 -6.19
N THR A 64 19.09 -2.66 -4.90
CA THR A 64 19.12 -1.38 -4.19
C THR A 64 20.02 -1.45 -2.96
N LYS A 65 20.06 -0.38 -2.16
CA LYS A 65 20.83 -0.34 -0.91
C LYS A 65 19.91 -0.55 0.29
N LYS A 66 20.37 -1.32 1.28
CA LYS A 66 19.60 -1.58 2.51
C LYS A 66 19.22 -0.33 3.29
N GLU A 67 20.00 0.75 3.16
CA GLU A 67 19.74 2.06 3.79
C GLU A 67 18.48 2.74 3.23
N TYR A 68 18.04 2.33 2.04
CA TYR A 68 16.82 2.84 1.41
C TYR A 68 15.57 2.01 1.74
N LEU A 69 15.71 1.00 2.60
CA LEU A 69 14.66 0.06 2.95
C LEU A 69 14.16 0.29 4.37
N ILE A 70 12.85 0.25 4.51
CA ILE A 70 12.13 0.18 5.78
C ILE A 70 11.22 -1.06 5.74
N CYS A 71 11.21 -1.84 6.83
CA CYS A 71 10.34 -3.01 6.96
C CYS A 71 9.26 -2.76 8.02
N GLY A 72 8.07 -3.29 7.80
CA GLY A 72 6.94 -3.20 8.72
C GLY A 72 5.99 -4.39 8.54
N ASN A 73 4.97 -4.47 9.36
CA ASN A 73 3.94 -5.51 9.31
C ASN A 73 2.93 -5.23 8.19
N GLY A 74 3.37 -5.39 6.94
CA GLY A 74 2.60 -5.08 5.75
C GLY A 74 2.57 -3.58 5.41
N ALA A 75 1.98 -3.27 4.26
CA ALA A 75 1.91 -1.90 3.74
C ALA A 75 1.13 -0.96 4.67
N ALA A 76 0.08 -1.44 5.33
CA ALA A 76 -0.74 -0.61 6.23
C ALA A 76 0.10 -0.04 7.38
N ASP A 77 0.92 -0.87 8.06
CA ASP A 77 1.81 -0.40 9.14
C ASP A 77 2.74 0.73 8.65
N LEU A 78 3.33 0.56 7.46
CA LEU A 78 4.23 1.57 6.88
C LEU A 78 3.48 2.85 6.49
N ILE A 79 2.28 2.75 5.92
CA ILE A 79 1.45 3.89 5.52
C ILE A 79 1.06 4.73 6.75
N PHE A 80 0.60 4.08 7.82
CA PHE A 80 0.25 4.77 9.07
C PHE A 80 1.49 5.37 9.76
N SER A 81 2.61 4.65 9.79
CA SER A 81 3.85 5.13 10.36
C SER A 81 4.40 6.34 9.60
N LEU A 82 4.39 6.29 8.26
CA LEU A 82 4.80 7.40 7.41
C LEU A 82 3.91 8.64 7.61
N SER A 83 2.58 8.43 7.62
CA SER A 83 1.63 9.53 7.84
C SER A 83 1.84 10.21 9.19
N ARG A 84 2.13 9.44 10.25
CA ARG A 84 2.45 9.99 11.58
C ARG A 84 3.79 10.72 11.60
N ALA A 85 4.81 10.17 10.96
CA ALA A 85 6.15 10.76 10.93
C ALA A 85 6.18 12.09 10.18
N LEU A 86 5.49 12.17 9.05
CA LEU A 86 5.43 13.39 8.21
C LEU A 86 4.41 14.40 8.71
N ASN A 87 3.34 13.95 9.36
CA ASN A 87 2.25 14.77 9.88
C ASN A 87 1.73 15.82 8.87
N PRO A 88 1.37 15.39 7.63
CA PRO A 88 0.98 16.31 6.56
C PRO A 88 -0.30 17.03 6.94
N LYS A 89 -0.46 18.27 6.43
CA LYS A 89 -1.68 19.08 6.65
C LYS A 89 -2.67 18.93 5.51
N LYS A 90 -2.17 18.74 4.29
CA LYS A 90 -2.99 18.57 3.09
C LYS A 90 -2.49 17.40 2.24
N ALA A 91 -3.42 16.57 1.80
CA ALA A 91 -3.13 15.45 0.90
C ALA A 91 -4.02 15.51 -0.34
N LEU A 92 -3.53 14.97 -1.45
CA LEU A 92 -4.34 14.67 -2.64
C LEU A 92 -4.30 13.17 -2.91
N LEU A 93 -5.47 12.54 -2.99
CA LEU A 93 -5.62 11.13 -3.29
C LEU A 93 -6.41 10.92 -4.58
N PRO A 94 -5.99 10.04 -5.51
CA PRO A 94 -6.89 9.48 -6.50
C PRO A 94 -8.05 8.75 -5.82
N ALA A 95 -9.24 8.76 -6.40
CA ALA A 95 -10.41 8.06 -5.87
C ALA A 95 -11.23 7.44 -7.01
N PRO A 96 -11.53 6.12 -6.98
CA PRO A 96 -11.22 5.18 -5.89
C PRO A 96 -9.74 4.79 -5.82
N THR A 97 -9.24 4.50 -4.61
CA THR A 97 -7.90 3.95 -4.35
C THR A 97 -7.89 3.15 -3.04
N PHE A 98 -6.72 2.64 -2.63
CA PHE A 98 -6.57 1.84 -1.43
C PHE A 98 -6.99 2.60 -0.17
N ALA A 99 -7.95 2.04 0.57
CA ALA A 99 -8.64 2.72 1.67
C ALA A 99 -7.72 3.12 2.84
N GLU A 100 -6.61 2.40 3.04
CA GLU A 100 -5.67 2.67 4.12
C GLU A 100 -4.99 4.03 4.01
N TYR A 101 -4.82 4.57 2.80
CA TYR A 101 -4.26 5.91 2.61
C TYR A 101 -5.12 6.97 3.29
N GLU A 102 -6.43 6.95 3.03
CA GLU A 102 -7.36 7.89 3.65
C GLU A 102 -7.42 7.72 5.16
N GLN A 103 -7.49 6.47 5.64
CA GLN A 103 -7.56 6.17 7.07
C GLN A 103 -6.33 6.67 7.82
N ALA A 104 -5.13 6.44 7.27
CA ALA A 104 -3.89 6.90 7.86
C ALA A 104 -3.82 8.43 7.94
N LEU A 105 -4.21 9.13 6.85
CA LEU A 105 -4.22 10.58 6.80
C LEU A 105 -5.26 11.20 7.75
N VAL A 106 -6.47 10.62 7.82
CA VAL A 106 -7.50 11.04 8.80
C VAL A 106 -7.01 10.88 10.22
N SER A 107 -6.24 9.81 10.51
CA SER A 107 -5.73 9.54 11.87
C SER A 107 -4.78 10.62 12.41
N VAL A 108 -4.20 11.42 11.51
CA VAL A 108 -3.30 12.55 11.85
C VAL A 108 -3.95 13.92 11.61
N GLY A 109 -5.26 13.94 11.29
CA GLY A 109 -6.00 15.19 11.07
C GLY A 109 -5.64 15.91 9.77
N CYS A 110 -5.16 15.17 8.76
CA CYS A 110 -4.84 15.71 7.45
C CYS A 110 -6.11 16.06 6.66
N GLU A 111 -6.13 17.21 6.00
CA GLU A 111 -7.17 17.57 5.02
C GLU A 111 -6.94 16.81 3.72
N ILE A 112 -8.00 16.18 3.19
CA ILE A 112 -7.88 15.31 2.01
C ILE A 112 -8.70 15.85 0.86
N SER A 113 -8.03 16.27 -0.21
CA SER A 113 -8.60 16.50 -1.52
C SER A 113 -8.63 15.22 -2.33
N ARG A 114 -9.61 15.05 -3.21
CA ARG A 114 -9.72 13.85 -4.06
C ARG A 114 -9.69 14.21 -5.52
N TYR A 115 -8.88 13.44 -6.27
CA TYR A 115 -8.90 13.42 -7.72
C TYR A 115 -9.72 12.22 -8.17
N TYR A 116 -10.95 12.46 -8.66
CA TYR A 116 -11.87 11.39 -9.02
C TYR A 116 -11.50 10.74 -10.35
N LEU A 117 -11.19 9.46 -10.28
CA LEU A 117 -11.01 8.60 -11.45
C LEU A 117 -12.39 8.27 -12.04
N LYS A 118 -12.51 8.31 -13.34
CA LYS A 118 -13.80 8.16 -14.03
C LYS A 118 -13.83 6.90 -14.87
N GLU A 119 -14.97 6.23 -14.89
CA GLU A 119 -15.22 5.04 -15.71
C GLU A 119 -15.02 5.32 -17.20
N GLU A 120 -15.45 6.50 -17.68
CA GLU A 120 -15.27 6.95 -19.08
C GLU A 120 -13.80 7.02 -19.53
N ASN A 121 -12.87 7.03 -18.59
CA ASN A 121 -11.42 7.03 -18.79
C ASN A 121 -10.76 5.75 -18.23
N ASP A 122 -11.51 4.65 -18.15
CA ASP A 122 -11.06 3.37 -17.60
C ASP A 122 -10.39 3.51 -16.21
N PHE A 123 -10.85 4.45 -15.40
CA PHE A 123 -10.26 4.79 -14.09
C PHE A 123 -8.75 5.12 -14.13
N CYS A 124 -8.25 5.57 -15.28
CA CYS A 124 -6.86 6.03 -15.41
C CYS A 124 -6.70 7.44 -14.84
N ILE A 125 -5.56 7.71 -14.20
CA ILE A 125 -5.10 9.07 -13.91
C ILE A 125 -4.82 9.76 -15.25
N GLN A 126 -5.40 10.94 -15.46
CA GLN A 126 -5.30 11.68 -16.72
C GLN A 126 -4.08 12.63 -16.71
N LYS A 127 -3.71 13.12 -17.88
CA LYS A 127 -2.57 14.04 -18.08
C LYS A 127 -2.72 15.40 -17.38
N ASP A 128 -3.90 15.74 -16.88
CA ASP A 128 -4.15 16.95 -16.10
C ASP A 128 -3.75 16.83 -14.62
N TYR A 129 -3.41 15.62 -14.17
CA TYR A 129 -3.07 15.38 -12.76
C TYR A 129 -1.89 16.22 -12.24
N PRO A 130 -0.77 16.41 -12.98
CA PRO A 130 0.29 17.30 -12.58
C PRO A 130 -0.16 18.76 -12.40
N ASP A 131 -1.12 19.24 -13.19
CA ASP A 131 -1.66 20.60 -13.04
C ASP A 131 -2.58 20.70 -11.83
N VAL A 132 -3.30 19.63 -11.50
CA VAL A 132 -4.06 19.53 -10.25
C VAL A 132 -3.11 19.58 -9.05
N LEU A 133 -1.98 18.86 -9.08
CA LEU A 133 -0.94 18.91 -8.03
C LEU A 133 -0.40 20.33 -7.83
N LYS A 134 -0.06 21.02 -8.92
CA LYS A 134 0.42 22.41 -8.87
C LYS A 134 -0.61 23.36 -8.25
N ARG A 135 -1.90 23.14 -8.52
CA ARG A 135 -3.00 23.95 -7.98
C ARG A 135 -3.27 23.65 -6.52
N GLU A 136 -3.39 22.37 -6.17
CA GLU A 136 -3.76 21.91 -4.83
C GLU A 136 -2.62 22.03 -3.82
N LYS A 137 -1.37 21.90 -4.28
CA LYS A 137 -0.14 21.94 -3.47
C LYS A 137 -0.23 21.06 -2.21
N PRO A 138 -0.48 19.77 -2.35
CA PRO A 138 -0.54 18.87 -1.21
C PRO A 138 0.87 18.68 -0.60
N ASP A 139 0.92 18.43 0.72
CA ASP A 139 2.15 18.03 1.41
C ASP A 139 2.53 16.59 1.10
N ILE A 140 1.52 15.75 0.77
CA ILE A 140 1.68 14.33 0.47
C ILE A 140 0.66 13.88 -0.58
N ILE A 141 1.10 12.96 -1.42
CA ILE A 141 0.24 12.17 -2.31
C ILE A 141 0.50 10.69 -2.06
N PHE A 142 -0.52 9.85 -2.23
CA PHE A 142 -0.37 8.41 -2.34
C PHE A 142 -0.84 7.96 -3.71
N LEU A 143 0.00 7.22 -4.42
CA LEU A 143 -0.29 6.61 -5.70
C LEU A 143 -0.20 5.09 -5.55
N CYS A 144 -1.33 4.42 -5.75
CA CYS A 144 -1.40 2.95 -5.77
C CYS A 144 -1.13 2.47 -7.19
N ASN A 145 -0.07 1.70 -7.39
CA ASN A 145 0.33 1.27 -8.74
C ASN A 145 0.82 -0.19 -8.74
N PRO A 146 0.08 -1.14 -9.32
CA PRO A 146 -1.29 -1.03 -9.87
C PRO A 146 -2.31 -0.56 -8.84
N ASN A 147 -3.31 0.23 -9.27
CA ASN A 147 -4.31 0.78 -8.35
C ASN A 147 -5.25 -0.30 -7.81
N ASN A 148 -5.46 -0.30 -6.51
CA ASN A 148 -6.52 -1.08 -5.86
C ASN A 148 -7.70 -0.12 -5.57
N PRO A 149 -8.94 -0.37 -6.12
CA PRO A 149 -9.41 -1.65 -6.65
C PRO A 149 -9.39 -1.81 -8.18
N THR A 150 -8.97 -0.79 -8.95
CA THR A 150 -9.20 -0.76 -10.41
C THR A 150 -8.26 -1.65 -11.23
N GLY A 151 -7.09 -2.02 -10.67
CA GLY A 151 -6.06 -2.80 -11.34
C GLY A 151 -5.27 -2.01 -12.39
N ILE A 152 -5.56 -0.73 -12.58
CA ILE A 152 -4.96 0.11 -13.60
C ILE A 152 -3.58 0.61 -13.15
N THR A 153 -2.63 0.64 -14.07
CA THR A 153 -1.29 1.18 -13.86
C THR A 153 -1.17 2.62 -14.35
N ILE A 154 -0.31 3.38 -13.71
CA ILE A 154 0.09 4.72 -14.14
C ILE A 154 1.23 4.56 -15.15
N SER A 155 1.18 5.27 -16.29
CA SER A 155 2.27 5.23 -17.27
C SER A 155 3.55 5.83 -16.69
N GLN A 156 4.70 5.33 -17.17
CA GLN A 156 5.99 5.85 -16.72
C GLN A 156 6.13 7.34 -17.02
N ASP A 157 5.75 7.77 -18.23
CA ASP A 157 5.81 9.18 -18.63
C ASP A 157 5.06 10.09 -17.65
N LEU A 158 3.85 9.67 -17.23
CA LEU A 158 3.08 10.44 -16.26
C LEU A 158 3.69 10.42 -14.85
N LEU A 159 4.30 9.30 -14.44
CA LEU A 159 5.01 9.23 -13.15
C LEU A 159 6.23 10.14 -13.11
N GLU A 160 6.90 10.35 -14.25
CA GLU A 160 8.05 11.27 -14.38
C GLU A 160 7.62 12.74 -14.38
N GLU A 161 6.37 13.03 -14.76
CA GLU A 161 5.81 14.39 -14.69
C GLU A 161 5.30 14.78 -13.30
N ILE A 162 4.97 13.80 -12.45
CA ILE A 162 4.49 13.97 -11.07
C ILE A 162 5.63 14.27 -10.10
#